data_e59cdd414bb20f26a90680e5b56dc902
#
_entry.id   e59cdd414bb20f26a90680e5b56dc902
#
_cell.length_a   1.000
_cell.length_b   1.000
_cell.length_c   1.000
_cell.angle_alpha   90.00
_cell.angle_beta   90.00
_cell.angle_gamma   90.00
#
_symmetry.space_group_name_H-M   'P 1'
#
loop_
_entity.id
_entity.type
_entity.pdbx_description
1 polymer ?
#
loop_
_entity_poly.entity_id
_entity_poly.type
_entity_poly.pdbx_seq_one_letter_code
_entity_poly.pdbx_strand_id
1 'polypeptide(L)'
;MTIASGTLEYQLGTAPVTGCGFSYSTTDLDAALSGSVAEVVFDDSGKADIEGLLAGLAETDFEKGEMERILSETKPPEDWRVGEALAESYLVHQKNCFFPWPDGRDERKTGSSLPGADLVGFQSNGTDDFFAFGEVKTSTENKYPPGAMHGRTGLKQQLEDLKDDVKIKDDLVLYLGYRAITAPWKSRYQNAAKNYIKSKTNVRVFGFLVRDVAPNQNDLRVRVSKLSNDQHTDMVIELLALYLPQNSIGTLSSKVVSSRNGGVG
;
A
#
# COMPACT_ATOMS: atom_id res chain seq x y z
N MET A 1 5.56 -14.49 6.01
CA MET A 1 5.67 -14.16 7.46
C MET A 1 4.68 -13.05 7.80
N THR A 2 4.11 -13.03 9.02
CA THR A 2 3.19 -11.97 9.43
C THR A 2 3.99 -10.75 9.88
N ILE A 3 3.65 -9.56 9.37
CA ILE A 3 4.29 -8.30 9.80
C ILE A 3 3.82 -7.94 11.23
N ALA A 4 4.70 -7.34 12.03
CA ALA A 4 4.37 -6.91 13.38
C ALA A 4 3.30 -5.79 13.36
N SER A 5 2.44 -5.74 14.39
CA SER A 5 1.51 -4.62 14.57
C SER A 5 2.20 -3.33 15.04
N GLY A 6 3.41 -3.47 15.60
CA GLY A 6 4.11 -2.38 16.25
C GLY A 6 3.57 -2.02 17.63
N THR A 7 4.24 -1.11 18.30
CA THR A 7 3.81 -0.55 19.60
C THR A 7 2.85 0.61 19.35
N LEU A 8 1.66 0.58 19.97
CA LEU A 8 0.70 1.67 19.86
C LEU A 8 1.20 2.91 20.62
N GLU A 9 1.33 4.03 19.93
CA GLU A 9 1.79 5.31 20.48
C GLU A 9 0.63 6.24 20.84
N TYR A 10 -0.40 6.28 19.98
CA TYR A 10 -1.60 7.08 20.21
C TYR A 10 -2.79 6.60 19.38
N GLN A 11 -4.00 6.98 19.84
CA GLN A 11 -5.26 6.80 19.12
C GLN A 11 -6.01 8.13 19.04
N LEU A 12 -6.71 8.38 17.94
CA LEU A 12 -7.44 9.61 17.62
C LEU A 12 -8.78 9.27 16.99
N GLY A 13 -9.79 10.09 17.28
CA GLY A 13 -11.12 9.95 16.69
C GLY A 13 -11.87 8.72 17.15
N THR A 14 -13.06 8.53 16.58
CA THR A 14 -13.94 7.38 16.77
C THR A 14 -14.52 6.98 15.43
N ALA A 15 -14.85 5.69 15.28
CA ALA A 15 -15.45 5.22 14.03
C ALA A 15 -16.61 6.15 13.58
N PRO A 16 -16.74 6.37 12.29
CA PRO A 16 -16.06 5.74 11.18
C PRO A 16 -14.74 6.42 10.75
N VAL A 17 -14.27 7.47 11.41
CA VAL A 17 -12.98 8.13 11.12
C VAL A 17 -12.05 8.01 12.31
N THR A 18 -10.98 7.25 12.15
CA THR A 18 -10.01 6.99 13.22
C THR A 18 -8.59 7.30 12.77
N GLY A 19 -7.69 7.48 13.72
CA GLY A 19 -6.27 7.63 13.48
C GLY A 19 -5.45 6.93 14.57
N CYS A 20 -4.38 6.23 14.17
CA CYS A 20 -3.48 5.55 15.09
C CYS A 20 -2.02 5.77 14.69
N GLY A 21 -1.16 5.91 15.67
CA GLY A 21 0.29 5.87 15.48
C GLY A 21 0.87 4.62 16.10
N PHE A 22 1.76 3.96 15.36
CA PHE A 22 2.50 2.78 15.81
C PHE A 22 3.99 2.98 15.58
N SER A 23 4.82 2.42 16.44
CA SER A 23 6.27 2.40 16.24
C SER A 23 6.80 0.98 16.05
N TYR A 24 7.79 0.86 15.16
CA TYR A 24 8.56 -0.35 14.94
C TYR A 24 9.91 -0.25 15.65
N SER A 25 10.31 -1.35 16.26
CA SER A 25 11.72 -1.56 16.62
C SER A 25 12.56 -1.85 15.36
N THR A 26 13.88 -1.82 15.50
CA THR A 26 14.78 -2.26 14.40
C THR A 26 14.49 -3.71 13.99
N THR A 27 14.23 -4.58 14.95
CA THR A 27 13.90 -5.99 14.69
C THR A 27 12.59 -6.14 13.91
N ASP A 28 11.55 -5.35 14.25
CA ASP A 28 10.28 -5.38 13.52
C ASP A 28 10.45 -4.90 12.09
N LEU A 29 11.21 -3.82 11.88
CA LEU A 29 11.51 -3.29 10.56
C LEU A 29 12.30 -4.29 9.72
N ASP A 30 13.38 -4.85 10.25
CA ASP A 30 14.22 -5.80 9.52
C ASP A 30 13.44 -7.09 9.17
N ALA A 31 12.58 -7.57 10.07
CA ALA A 31 11.68 -8.70 9.80
C ALA A 31 10.64 -8.38 8.70
N ALA A 32 10.09 -7.17 8.70
CA ALA A 32 9.16 -6.73 7.66
C ALA A 32 9.85 -6.65 6.29
N LEU A 33 11.05 -6.02 6.23
CA LEU A 33 11.81 -5.82 5.00
C LEU A 33 12.32 -7.13 4.40
N SER A 34 12.66 -8.13 5.23
CA SER A 34 13.11 -9.46 4.76
C SER A 34 11.96 -10.42 4.41
N GLY A 35 10.73 -10.06 4.75
CA GLY A 35 9.52 -10.87 4.54
C GLY A 35 8.57 -10.25 3.51
N SER A 36 7.35 -9.93 3.97
CA SER A 36 6.25 -9.48 3.11
C SER A 36 6.53 -8.20 2.32
N VAL A 37 7.36 -7.31 2.86
CA VAL A 37 7.74 -6.08 2.14
C VAL A 37 8.60 -6.41 0.92
N ALA A 38 9.55 -7.32 1.04
CA ALA A 38 10.33 -7.76 -0.12
C ALA A 38 9.45 -8.43 -1.18
N GLU A 39 8.49 -9.26 -0.77
CA GLU A 39 7.52 -9.90 -1.68
C GLU A 39 6.72 -8.86 -2.49
N VAL A 40 6.27 -7.77 -1.84
CA VAL A 40 5.53 -6.69 -2.50
C VAL A 40 6.44 -5.85 -3.41
N VAL A 41 7.63 -5.45 -2.92
CA VAL A 41 8.57 -4.61 -3.68
C VAL A 41 9.02 -5.30 -4.96
N PHE A 42 9.33 -6.59 -4.89
CA PHE A 42 9.91 -7.33 -5.99
C PHE A 42 8.87 -8.07 -6.85
N ASP A 43 7.61 -8.12 -6.41
CA ASP A 43 6.52 -8.82 -7.09
C ASP A 43 6.89 -10.23 -7.57
N ASP A 44 7.49 -11.00 -6.66
CA ASP A 44 8.02 -12.33 -7.00
C ASP A 44 6.94 -13.27 -7.54
N SER A 45 5.68 -13.14 -7.06
CA SER A 45 4.57 -13.92 -7.59
C SER A 45 4.21 -13.55 -9.03
N GLY A 46 4.19 -12.25 -9.36
CA GLY A 46 3.93 -11.79 -10.73
C GLY A 46 5.04 -12.16 -11.69
N LYS A 47 6.29 -12.12 -11.24
CA LYS A 47 7.44 -12.59 -12.04
C LYS A 47 7.37 -14.10 -12.28
N ALA A 48 7.01 -14.88 -11.28
CA ALA A 48 6.82 -16.33 -11.44
C ALA A 48 5.68 -16.67 -12.44
N ASP A 49 4.59 -15.88 -12.44
CA ASP A 49 3.52 -16.02 -13.42
C ASP A 49 4.02 -15.76 -14.86
N ILE A 50 4.85 -14.70 -15.04
CA ILE A 50 5.45 -14.38 -16.34
C ILE A 50 6.46 -15.46 -16.75
N GLU A 51 7.29 -15.93 -15.83
CA GLU A 51 8.22 -17.02 -16.08
C GLU A 51 7.49 -18.28 -16.51
N GLY A 52 6.40 -18.63 -15.83
CA GLY A 52 5.53 -19.75 -16.20
C GLY A 52 4.91 -19.59 -17.59
N LEU A 53 4.52 -18.36 -17.97
CA LEU A 53 4.00 -18.04 -19.31
C LEU A 53 5.06 -18.19 -20.40
N LEU A 54 6.32 -17.87 -20.08
CA LEU A 54 7.47 -17.95 -21.01
C LEU A 54 8.12 -19.34 -20.99
N ALA A 55 7.79 -20.18 -20.02
CA ALA A 55 8.36 -21.53 -19.90
C ALA A 55 8.10 -22.36 -21.17
N GLY A 56 9.17 -22.97 -21.68
CA GLY A 56 9.12 -23.76 -22.91
C GLY A 56 9.26 -22.98 -24.20
N LEU A 57 9.31 -21.65 -24.17
CA LEU A 57 9.56 -20.82 -25.34
C LEU A 57 11.08 -20.65 -25.58
N ALA A 58 11.89 -20.70 -24.53
CA ALA A 58 13.35 -20.62 -24.59
C ALA A 58 13.95 -22.03 -24.71
N GLU A 59 14.43 -22.38 -25.91
CA GLU A 59 15.00 -23.71 -26.20
C GLU A 59 16.54 -23.72 -26.02
N THR A 60 17.20 -22.60 -26.24
CA THR A 60 18.65 -22.46 -26.17
C THR A 60 19.09 -21.72 -24.89
N ASP A 61 20.33 -21.90 -24.46
CA ASP A 61 20.87 -21.19 -23.30
C ASP A 61 20.93 -19.67 -23.51
N PHE A 62 21.09 -19.21 -24.75
CA PHE A 62 21.03 -17.79 -25.09
C PHE A 62 19.61 -17.24 -24.84
N GLU A 63 18.57 -17.95 -25.33
CA GLU A 63 17.16 -17.54 -25.13
C GLU A 63 16.76 -17.57 -23.64
N LYS A 64 17.26 -18.54 -22.86
CA LYS A 64 17.09 -18.55 -21.41
C LYS A 64 17.72 -17.35 -20.74
N GLY A 65 18.96 -16.97 -21.15
CA GLY A 65 19.63 -15.77 -20.66
C GLY A 65 18.88 -14.48 -20.99
N GLU A 66 18.27 -14.39 -22.17
CA GLU A 66 17.41 -13.24 -22.52
C GLU A 66 16.10 -13.20 -21.69
N MET A 67 15.52 -14.35 -21.41
CA MET A 67 14.36 -14.43 -20.53
C MET A 67 14.70 -13.97 -19.10
N GLU A 68 15.81 -14.46 -18.54
CA GLU A 68 16.30 -14.01 -17.23
C GLU A 68 16.57 -12.50 -17.21
N ARG A 69 17.13 -11.94 -18.28
CA ARG A 69 17.35 -10.51 -18.41
C ARG A 69 16.04 -9.70 -18.41
N ILE A 70 14.98 -10.19 -19.06
CA ILE A 70 13.66 -9.56 -19.07
C ILE A 70 13.04 -9.54 -17.66
N LEU A 71 13.23 -10.61 -16.90
CA LEU A 71 12.71 -10.76 -15.55
C LEU A 71 13.58 -10.08 -14.47
N SER A 72 14.83 -9.74 -14.83
CA SER A 72 15.75 -9.11 -13.89
C SER A 72 15.38 -7.67 -13.57
N GLU A 73 15.65 -7.28 -12.33
CA GLU A 73 15.51 -5.89 -11.92
C GLU A 73 16.70 -5.06 -12.39
N THR A 74 16.40 -3.98 -13.08
CA THR A 74 17.44 -3.10 -13.63
C THR A 74 17.91 -2.04 -12.65
N LYS A 75 17.11 -1.74 -11.60
CA LYS A 75 17.41 -0.69 -10.62
C LYS A 75 16.91 -1.08 -9.23
N PRO A 76 17.62 -0.66 -8.16
CA PRO A 76 17.07 -0.77 -6.81
C PRO A 76 15.78 0.06 -6.67
N PRO A 77 14.83 -0.38 -5.82
CA PRO A 77 13.60 0.37 -5.57
C PRO A 77 13.92 1.71 -4.88
N GLU A 78 13.12 2.73 -5.12
CA GLU A 78 13.21 3.99 -4.39
C GLU A 78 12.71 3.80 -2.94
N ASP A 79 13.23 4.57 -1.97
CA ASP A 79 12.84 4.46 -0.57
C ASP A 79 11.33 4.68 -0.34
N TRP A 80 10.71 5.59 -1.10
CA TRP A 80 9.26 5.82 -1.04
C TRP A 80 8.46 4.59 -1.48
N ARG A 81 8.94 3.85 -2.48
CA ARG A 81 8.31 2.60 -2.95
C ARG A 81 8.36 1.52 -1.87
N VAL A 82 9.45 1.42 -1.12
CA VAL A 82 9.55 0.53 0.04
C VAL A 82 8.59 1.01 1.14
N GLY A 83 8.40 2.32 1.30
CA GLY A 83 7.38 2.89 2.20
C GLY A 83 5.95 2.49 1.83
N GLU A 84 5.61 2.49 0.54
CA GLU A 84 4.31 2.00 0.04
C GLU A 84 4.14 0.49 0.31
N ALA A 85 5.17 -0.32 0.04
CA ALA A 85 5.15 -1.74 0.32
C ALA A 85 5.04 -2.06 1.82
N LEU A 86 5.62 -1.24 2.70
CA LEU A 86 5.42 -1.31 4.15
C LEU A 86 3.95 -1.06 4.52
N ALA A 87 3.33 -0.03 3.94
CA ALA A 87 1.93 0.29 4.16
C ALA A 87 1.01 -0.82 3.65
N GLU A 88 1.25 -1.32 2.44
CA GLU A 88 0.51 -2.45 1.87
C GLU A 88 0.59 -3.69 2.76
N SER A 89 1.81 -4.11 3.11
CA SER A 89 2.03 -5.26 3.98
C SER A 89 1.35 -5.09 5.35
N TYR A 90 1.41 -3.88 5.93
CA TYR A 90 0.73 -3.58 7.18
C TYR A 90 -0.79 -3.75 7.05
N LEU A 91 -1.40 -3.18 6.02
CA LEU A 91 -2.85 -3.25 5.80
C LEU A 91 -3.30 -4.69 5.51
N VAL A 92 -2.52 -5.45 4.77
CA VAL A 92 -2.82 -6.86 4.50
C VAL A 92 -2.83 -7.68 5.81
N HIS A 93 -1.81 -7.54 6.64
CA HIS A 93 -1.66 -8.38 7.82
C HIS A 93 -2.43 -7.89 9.05
N GLN A 94 -2.67 -6.58 9.18
CA GLN A 94 -3.27 -6.00 10.38
C GLN A 94 -4.71 -5.51 10.17
N LYS A 95 -5.15 -5.35 8.89
CA LYS A 95 -6.46 -4.76 8.56
C LYS A 95 -7.31 -5.65 7.66
N ASN A 96 -6.91 -6.90 7.41
CA ASN A 96 -7.60 -7.83 6.50
C ASN A 96 -7.82 -7.25 5.10
N CYS A 97 -6.86 -6.46 4.62
CA CYS A 97 -6.85 -5.96 3.25
C CYS A 97 -6.27 -6.99 2.30
N PHE A 98 -6.58 -6.81 1.03
CA PHE A 98 -6.05 -7.60 -0.07
C PHE A 98 -5.90 -6.71 -1.30
N PHE A 99 -4.67 -6.52 -1.76
CA PHE A 99 -4.31 -5.72 -2.91
C PHE A 99 -3.82 -6.66 -4.03
N PRO A 100 -4.72 -7.07 -4.94
CA PRO A 100 -4.44 -8.16 -5.88
C PRO A 100 -3.57 -7.77 -7.06
N TRP A 101 -3.35 -6.47 -7.27
CA TRP A 101 -2.66 -5.96 -8.44
C TRP A 101 -1.72 -4.81 -8.05
N PRO A 102 -0.44 -5.09 -7.79
CA PRO A 102 0.54 -4.06 -7.47
C PRO A 102 0.69 -3.04 -8.60
N ASP A 103 0.82 -1.76 -8.24
CA ASP A 103 0.99 -0.66 -9.20
C ASP A 103 2.17 -0.86 -10.15
N GLY A 104 3.24 -1.51 -9.68
CA GLY A 104 4.41 -1.84 -10.49
C GLY A 104 4.10 -2.61 -11.77
N ARG A 105 3.00 -3.36 -11.81
CA ARG A 105 2.55 -4.09 -13.03
C ARG A 105 1.97 -3.17 -14.11
N ASP A 106 1.50 -1.99 -13.74
CA ASP A 106 0.94 -1.00 -14.66
C ASP A 106 1.97 0.07 -15.06
N GLU A 107 3.11 0.12 -14.40
CA GLU A 107 4.18 1.04 -14.74
C GLU A 107 4.80 0.69 -16.10
N ARG A 108 4.62 1.58 -17.07
CA ARG A 108 5.32 1.46 -18.39
C ARG A 108 6.76 1.90 -18.32
N LYS A 109 7.14 2.60 -17.26
CA LYS A 109 8.48 3.06 -16.96
C LYS A 109 8.67 3.03 -15.44
N THR A 110 9.71 2.34 -14.99
CA THR A 110 10.03 2.18 -13.56
C THR A 110 10.02 3.52 -12.82
N GLY A 111 9.27 3.59 -11.73
CA GLY A 111 9.15 4.77 -10.88
C GLY A 111 8.18 5.83 -11.41
N SER A 112 7.28 5.49 -12.32
CA SER A 112 6.19 6.39 -12.71
C SER A 112 5.04 6.30 -11.71
N SER A 113 4.51 7.46 -11.29
CA SER A 113 3.30 7.52 -10.48
C SER A 113 2.07 7.30 -11.35
N LEU A 114 1.16 6.44 -10.90
CA LEU A 114 -0.14 6.21 -11.53
C LEU A 114 -1.19 7.16 -10.92
N PRO A 115 -2.20 7.58 -11.69
CA PRO A 115 -3.26 8.42 -11.14
C PRO A 115 -4.25 7.60 -10.31
N GLY A 116 -4.76 8.19 -9.24
CA GLY A 116 -5.81 7.60 -8.40
C GLY A 116 -5.38 7.42 -6.96
N ALA A 117 -5.14 6.20 -6.54
CA ALA A 117 -4.68 5.85 -5.20
C ALA A 117 -3.44 4.95 -5.29
N ASP A 118 -2.54 5.05 -4.31
CA ASP A 118 -1.31 4.24 -4.25
C ASP A 118 -1.64 2.75 -3.97
N LEU A 119 -2.73 2.47 -3.24
CA LEU A 119 -3.18 1.11 -2.94
C LEU A 119 -4.64 0.94 -3.35
N VAL A 120 -4.92 -0.06 -4.19
CA VAL A 120 -6.26 -0.32 -4.73
C VAL A 120 -6.62 -1.80 -4.58
N GLY A 121 -7.65 -2.09 -3.78
CA GLY A 121 -7.99 -3.48 -3.48
C GLY A 121 -9.27 -3.63 -2.67
N PHE A 122 -9.23 -4.49 -1.68
CA PHE A 122 -10.38 -4.88 -0.86
C PHE A 122 -10.03 -4.93 0.62
N GLN A 123 -11.01 -4.68 1.48
CA GLN A 123 -10.98 -5.04 2.89
C GLN A 123 -12.14 -5.98 3.20
N SER A 124 -11.89 -7.05 3.95
CA SER A 124 -12.93 -7.96 4.43
C SER A 124 -13.24 -7.72 5.90
N ASN A 125 -14.53 -7.76 6.26
CA ASN A 125 -14.97 -7.80 7.66
C ASN A 125 -15.29 -9.24 8.13
N GLY A 126 -14.94 -10.25 7.33
CA GLY A 126 -15.23 -11.66 7.58
C GLY A 126 -16.50 -12.18 6.88
N THR A 127 -17.44 -11.30 6.54
CA THR A 127 -18.69 -11.63 5.85
C THR A 127 -18.76 -10.98 4.47
N ASP A 128 -18.44 -9.71 4.41
CA ASP A 128 -18.49 -8.89 3.21
C ASP A 128 -17.11 -8.36 2.85
N ASP A 129 -16.90 -8.16 1.54
CA ASP A 129 -15.78 -7.42 1.02
C ASP A 129 -16.23 -6.00 0.63
N PHE A 130 -15.33 -5.03 0.84
CA PHE A 130 -15.49 -3.63 0.45
C PHE A 130 -14.30 -3.21 -0.38
N PHE A 131 -14.50 -2.29 -1.33
CA PHE A 131 -13.34 -1.66 -1.97
C PHE A 131 -12.52 -0.89 -0.95
N ALA A 132 -11.22 -1.06 -1.04
CA ALA A 132 -10.23 -0.40 -0.20
C ALA A 132 -9.28 0.42 -1.06
N PHE A 133 -9.16 1.71 -0.72
CA PHE A 133 -8.29 2.66 -1.41
C PHE A 133 -7.34 3.27 -0.40
N GLY A 134 -6.07 3.36 -0.72
CA GLY A 134 -5.06 3.88 0.19
C GLY A 134 -4.11 4.87 -0.46
N GLU A 135 -3.75 5.90 0.29
CA GLU A 135 -2.69 6.86 -0.05
C GLU A 135 -1.57 6.75 0.97
N VAL A 136 -0.35 6.71 0.47
CA VAL A 136 0.85 6.53 1.29
C VAL A 136 1.78 7.71 1.12
N LYS A 137 2.33 8.20 2.22
CA LYS A 137 3.39 9.21 2.19
C LYS A 137 4.53 8.79 3.11
N THR A 138 5.74 8.98 2.63
CA THR A 138 6.97 8.72 3.38
C THR A 138 7.69 10.05 3.64
N SER A 139 8.13 10.32 4.87
CA SER A 139 8.77 11.59 5.20
C SER A 139 9.74 11.49 6.38
N THR A 140 10.93 12.03 6.18
CA THR A 140 12.01 12.18 7.17
C THR A 140 11.99 13.54 7.88
N GLU A 141 11.06 14.45 7.51
CA GLU A 141 11.03 15.80 8.05
C GLU A 141 10.78 15.80 9.57
N ASN A 142 11.62 16.47 10.34
CA ASN A 142 11.37 16.70 11.78
C ASN A 142 10.38 17.85 12.00
N LYS A 143 9.16 17.67 11.47
CA LYS A 143 8.04 18.62 11.54
C LYS A 143 6.73 17.85 11.68
N TYR A 144 5.78 18.36 12.46
CA TYR A 144 4.54 17.70 12.82
C TYR A 144 3.33 18.59 12.55
N PRO A 145 2.52 18.34 11.51
CA PRO A 145 2.70 17.31 10.48
C PRO A 145 3.79 17.68 9.47
N PRO A 146 4.33 16.69 8.72
CA PRO A 146 5.32 16.93 7.68
C PRO A 146 4.73 17.63 6.45
N GLY A 147 5.61 18.15 5.58
CA GLY A 147 5.21 18.77 4.30
C GLY A 147 4.42 17.83 3.40
N ALA A 148 4.75 16.53 3.41
CA ALA A 148 4.04 15.49 2.66
C ALA A 148 2.53 15.36 2.98
N MET A 149 2.07 15.95 4.08
CA MET A 149 0.64 16.05 4.42
C MET A 149 -0.09 17.14 3.64
N HIS A 150 0.61 18.07 3.00
CA HIS A 150 0.06 19.29 2.43
C HIS A 150 0.28 19.39 0.91
N GLY A 151 -0.42 20.35 0.29
CA GLY A 151 -0.34 20.58 -1.16
C GLY A 151 -1.25 19.66 -1.97
N ARG A 152 -1.21 19.82 -3.30
CA ARG A 152 -2.09 19.09 -4.22
C ARG A 152 -1.83 17.58 -4.23
N THR A 153 -0.59 17.16 -4.05
CA THR A 153 -0.16 15.76 -3.97
C THR A 153 0.04 15.30 -2.53
N GLY A 154 -0.31 16.12 -1.55
CA GLY A 154 -0.20 15.77 -0.13
C GLY A 154 -1.32 14.83 0.30
N LEU A 155 -1.04 14.01 1.32
CA LEU A 155 -1.98 13.03 1.85
C LEU A 155 -3.36 13.64 2.16
N LYS A 156 -3.37 14.90 2.61
CA LYS A 156 -4.61 15.64 2.87
C LYS A 156 -5.55 15.67 1.66
N GLN A 157 -5.06 16.22 0.54
CA GLN A 157 -5.89 16.45 -0.63
C GLN A 157 -6.34 15.12 -1.24
N GLN A 158 -5.43 14.17 -1.33
CA GLN A 158 -5.73 12.85 -1.88
C GLN A 158 -6.80 12.10 -1.07
N LEU A 159 -6.78 12.18 0.26
CA LEU A 159 -7.84 11.60 1.09
C LEU A 159 -9.19 12.34 0.95
N GLU A 160 -9.17 13.66 0.81
CA GLU A 160 -10.38 14.46 0.52
C GLU A 160 -10.96 14.07 -0.86
N ASP A 161 -10.11 13.90 -1.87
CA ASP A 161 -10.52 13.46 -3.20
C ASP A 161 -11.12 12.04 -3.17
N LEU A 162 -10.50 11.08 -2.48
CA LEU A 162 -11.05 9.72 -2.30
C LEU A 162 -12.37 9.73 -1.51
N LYS A 163 -12.52 10.64 -0.56
CA LYS A 163 -13.76 10.79 0.21
C LYS A 163 -14.89 11.36 -0.65
N ASP A 164 -14.63 12.46 -1.35
CA ASP A 164 -15.69 13.30 -1.92
C ASP A 164 -15.89 13.09 -3.43
N ASP A 165 -14.84 12.72 -4.19
CA ASP A 165 -14.94 12.52 -5.64
C ASP A 165 -15.40 11.09 -5.99
N VAL A 166 -16.68 11.00 -6.40
CA VAL A 166 -17.27 9.72 -6.83
C VAL A 166 -16.61 9.20 -8.12
N LYS A 167 -16.18 10.11 -9.01
CA LYS A 167 -15.58 9.71 -10.29
C LYS A 167 -14.25 9.00 -10.08
N ILE A 168 -13.40 9.48 -9.18
CA ILE A 168 -12.14 8.79 -8.84
C ILE A 168 -12.43 7.37 -8.34
N LYS A 169 -13.39 7.21 -7.42
CA LYS A 169 -13.80 5.89 -6.92
C LYS A 169 -14.36 4.99 -8.03
N ASP A 170 -15.20 5.52 -8.91
CA ASP A 170 -15.75 4.76 -10.05
C ASP A 170 -14.62 4.30 -11.01
N ASP A 171 -13.63 5.15 -11.29
CA ASP A 171 -12.49 4.82 -12.12
C ASP A 171 -11.63 3.70 -11.49
N LEU A 172 -11.39 3.73 -10.18
CA LEU A 172 -10.67 2.69 -9.44
C LEU A 172 -11.44 1.36 -9.38
N VAL A 173 -12.76 1.42 -9.20
CA VAL A 173 -13.63 0.25 -9.25
C VAL A 173 -13.58 -0.40 -10.64
N LEU A 174 -13.65 0.41 -11.71
CA LEU A 174 -13.55 -0.07 -13.09
C LEU A 174 -12.16 -0.66 -13.38
N TYR A 175 -11.10 -0.04 -12.89
CA TYR A 175 -9.73 -0.53 -12.97
C TYR A 175 -9.60 -1.96 -12.42
N LEU A 176 -10.09 -2.20 -11.19
CA LEU A 176 -10.14 -3.54 -10.63
C LEU A 176 -11.06 -4.47 -11.41
N GLY A 177 -12.17 -3.96 -11.93
CA GLY A 177 -13.14 -4.74 -12.70
C GLY A 177 -12.55 -5.41 -13.93
N TYR A 178 -11.75 -4.69 -14.71
CA TYR A 178 -11.06 -5.27 -15.88
C TYR A 178 -10.13 -6.42 -15.49
N ARG A 179 -9.47 -6.33 -14.35
CA ARG A 179 -8.52 -7.34 -13.86
C ARG A 179 -9.23 -8.53 -13.20
N ALA A 180 -10.43 -8.31 -12.67
CA ALA A 180 -11.23 -9.34 -12.02
C ALA A 180 -11.84 -10.36 -12.98
N ILE A 181 -11.94 -10.06 -14.30
CA ILE A 181 -12.71 -10.87 -15.27
C ILE A 181 -12.28 -12.35 -15.22
N THR A 182 -10.99 -12.61 -15.22
CA THR A 182 -10.41 -13.96 -15.23
C THR A 182 -9.66 -14.30 -13.94
N ALA A 183 -9.61 -13.38 -12.97
CA ALA A 183 -8.83 -13.54 -11.76
C ALA A 183 -9.49 -14.51 -10.75
N PRO A 184 -8.70 -15.21 -9.93
CA PRO A 184 -9.20 -16.08 -8.87
C PRO A 184 -9.97 -15.32 -7.79
N TRP A 185 -9.76 -14.01 -7.64
CA TRP A 185 -10.44 -13.12 -6.70
C TRP A 185 -11.70 -12.44 -7.27
N LYS A 186 -12.23 -12.88 -8.41
CA LYS A 186 -13.46 -12.36 -9.04
C LYS A 186 -14.67 -12.32 -8.10
N SER A 187 -14.83 -13.33 -7.27
CA SER A 187 -15.94 -13.39 -6.29
C SER A 187 -15.84 -12.27 -5.25
N ARG A 188 -14.64 -11.93 -4.80
CA ARG A 188 -14.38 -10.82 -3.87
C ARG A 188 -14.74 -9.49 -4.53
N TYR A 189 -14.34 -9.27 -5.78
CA TYR A 189 -14.75 -8.10 -6.56
C TYR A 189 -16.26 -7.97 -6.65
N GLN A 190 -16.96 -9.06 -6.97
CA GLN A 190 -18.43 -9.05 -7.08
C GLN A 190 -19.12 -8.72 -5.77
N ASN A 191 -18.59 -9.20 -4.65
CA ASN A 191 -19.10 -8.88 -3.30
C ASN A 191 -18.89 -7.39 -2.97
N ALA A 192 -17.69 -6.86 -3.16
CA ALA A 192 -17.39 -5.44 -2.96
C ALA A 192 -18.22 -4.53 -3.89
N ALA A 193 -18.35 -4.91 -5.17
CA ALA A 193 -19.15 -4.15 -6.14
C ALA A 193 -20.63 -4.10 -5.76
N LYS A 194 -21.19 -5.18 -5.22
CA LYS A 194 -22.57 -5.20 -4.71
C LYS A 194 -22.78 -4.17 -3.61
N ASN A 195 -21.83 -4.03 -2.69
CA ASN A 195 -21.89 -3.04 -1.62
C ASN A 195 -21.74 -1.62 -2.17
N TYR A 196 -20.80 -1.40 -3.09
CA TYR A 196 -20.55 -0.12 -3.73
C TYR A 196 -21.70 0.38 -4.60
N ILE A 197 -22.37 -0.51 -5.34
CA ILE A 197 -23.56 -0.17 -6.17
C ILE A 197 -24.73 0.27 -5.29
N LYS A 198 -24.89 -0.30 -4.11
CA LYS A 198 -25.92 0.12 -3.14
C LYS A 198 -25.64 1.50 -2.56
N SER A 199 -24.38 1.79 -2.26
CA SER A 199 -23.93 3.07 -1.74
C SER A 199 -22.50 3.35 -2.20
N LYS A 200 -22.31 4.41 -3.01
CA LYS A 200 -21.01 4.86 -3.54
C LYS A 200 -20.03 5.31 -2.44
N THR A 201 -20.51 5.45 -1.24
CA THR A 201 -19.71 5.81 -0.06
C THR A 201 -19.35 4.59 0.79
N ASN A 202 -19.88 3.40 0.48
CA ASN A 202 -19.56 2.18 1.21
C ASN A 202 -18.21 1.59 0.78
N VAL A 203 -17.15 2.32 1.09
CA VAL A 203 -15.74 2.01 0.82
C VAL A 203 -14.89 2.16 2.07
N ARG A 204 -13.68 1.67 2.00
CA ARG A 204 -12.64 1.79 3.03
C ARG A 204 -11.53 2.66 2.48
N VAL A 205 -11.19 3.72 3.19
CA VAL A 205 -10.17 4.67 2.78
C VAL A 205 -9.06 4.67 3.83
N PHE A 206 -7.83 4.48 3.39
CA PHE A 206 -6.65 4.46 4.24
C PHE A 206 -5.73 5.61 3.89
N GLY A 207 -5.31 6.36 4.91
CA GLY A 207 -4.20 7.30 4.81
C GLY A 207 -3.02 6.75 5.60
N PHE A 208 -1.90 6.49 4.94
CA PHE A 208 -0.74 5.90 5.59
C PHE A 208 0.46 6.85 5.53
N LEU A 209 1.05 7.12 6.69
CA LEU A 209 2.21 7.99 6.83
C LEU A 209 3.37 7.20 7.43
N VAL A 210 4.45 7.01 6.66
CA VAL A 210 5.68 6.37 7.13
C VAL A 210 6.67 7.44 7.57
N ARG A 211 7.19 7.31 8.79
CA ARG A 211 8.09 8.29 9.44
C ARG A 211 9.30 7.60 10.06
N ASP A 212 10.40 8.32 10.18
CA ASP A 212 11.59 7.87 10.94
C ASP A 212 12.06 8.92 11.97
N VAL A 213 11.08 9.54 12.60
CA VAL A 213 11.23 10.53 13.67
C VAL A 213 10.43 10.09 14.90
N ALA A 214 10.56 10.79 16.01
CA ALA A 214 9.79 10.48 17.22
C ALA A 214 8.27 10.52 16.97
N PRO A 215 7.48 9.56 17.51
CA PRO A 215 6.03 9.54 17.37
C PRO A 215 5.38 10.82 17.88
N ASN A 216 4.41 11.35 17.12
CA ASN A 216 3.68 12.56 17.50
C ASN A 216 2.26 12.57 16.92
N GLN A 217 1.25 12.65 17.80
CA GLN A 217 -0.15 12.68 17.39
C GLN A 217 -0.52 13.85 16.46
N ASN A 218 0.28 14.94 16.45
CA ASN A 218 0.04 16.08 15.58
C ASN A 218 0.19 15.74 14.09
N ASP A 219 0.83 14.63 13.75
CA ASP A 219 0.89 14.14 12.37
C ASP A 219 -0.51 13.87 11.80
N LEU A 220 -1.39 13.30 12.59
CA LEU A 220 -2.73 12.89 12.15
C LEU A 220 -3.88 13.69 12.78
N ARG A 221 -3.69 14.29 13.96
CA ARG A 221 -4.78 14.88 14.77
C ARG A 221 -5.70 15.82 14.00
N VAL A 222 -5.11 16.79 13.32
CA VAL A 222 -5.91 17.80 12.57
C VAL A 222 -6.65 17.13 11.41
N ARG A 223 -6.04 16.11 10.79
CA ARG A 223 -6.63 15.42 9.66
C ARG A 223 -7.81 14.54 10.08
N VAL A 224 -7.65 13.74 11.13
CA VAL A 224 -8.74 12.96 11.72
C VAL A 224 -9.92 13.87 12.05
N SER A 225 -9.68 14.97 12.77
CA SER A 225 -10.73 15.92 13.13
C SER A 225 -11.46 16.49 11.91
N LYS A 226 -10.74 16.87 10.85
CA LYS A 226 -11.37 17.43 9.65
C LYS A 226 -12.15 16.41 8.83
N LEU A 227 -11.63 15.20 8.68
CA LEU A 227 -12.32 14.12 7.96
C LEU A 227 -13.56 13.62 8.72
N SER A 228 -13.61 13.81 10.04
CA SER A 228 -14.79 13.51 10.85
C SER A 228 -15.95 14.49 10.66
N ASN A 229 -15.66 15.68 10.12
CA ASN A 229 -16.69 16.63 9.75
C ASN A 229 -17.29 16.22 8.40
N ASP A 230 -18.62 16.30 8.26
CA ASP A 230 -19.35 15.99 7.03
C ASP A 230 -19.03 14.60 6.44
N GLN A 231 -18.82 13.62 7.30
CA GLN A 231 -18.51 12.27 6.87
C GLN A 231 -19.75 11.52 6.38
N HIS A 232 -19.53 10.62 5.43
CA HIS A 232 -20.56 9.66 5.00
C HIS A 232 -20.65 8.50 5.99
N THR A 233 -21.84 8.11 6.39
CA THR A 233 -22.06 7.09 7.43
C THR A 233 -21.52 5.71 7.07
N ASP A 234 -21.49 5.37 5.77
CA ASP A 234 -21.07 4.07 5.28
C ASP A 234 -19.57 3.98 4.97
N MET A 235 -18.89 5.14 4.87
CA MET A 235 -17.46 5.20 4.59
C MET A 235 -16.67 5.07 5.88
N VAL A 236 -15.69 4.17 5.87
CA VAL A 236 -14.72 4.06 6.96
C VAL A 236 -13.39 4.65 6.50
N ILE A 237 -12.84 5.59 7.26
CA ILE A 237 -11.55 6.23 6.99
C ILE A 237 -10.61 5.94 8.16
N GLU A 238 -9.49 5.28 7.87
CA GLU A 238 -8.45 5.01 8.86
C GLU A 238 -7.14 5.70 8.47
N LEU A 239 -6.64 6.55 9.36
CA LEU A 239 -5.33 7.15 9.21
C LEU A 239 -4.33 6.42 10.09
N LEU A 240 -3.22 6.02 9.50
CA LEU A 240 -2.18 5.27 10.18
C LEU A 240 -0.84 6.01 10.04
N ALA A 241 -0.10 6.15 11.12
CA ALA A 241 1.27 6.60 11.10
C ALA A 241 2.16 5.48 11.63
N LEU A 242 3.12 5.04 10.82
CA LEU A 242 4.11 4.05 11.21
C LEU A 242 5.46 4.74 11.40
N TYR A 243 5.92 4.75 12.65
CA TYR A 243 7.20 5.34 13.03
C TYR A 243 8.28 4.27 13.04
N LEU A 244 9.20 4.40 12.12
CA LEU A 244 10.36 3.54 11.98
C LEU A 244 11.50 4.01 12.92
N PRO A 245 12.52 3.20 13.16
CA PRO A 245 13.74 3.64 13.83
C PRO A 245 14.30 4.91 13.20
N GLN A 246 14.84 5.80 14.02
CA GLN A 246 15.31 7.11 13.58
C GLN A 246 16.32 7.01 12.43
N ASN A 247 16.15 7.84 11.39
CA ASN A 247 16.99 7.91 10.20
C ASN A 247 17.03 6.61 9.37
N SER A 248 16.00 5.76 9.44
CA SER A 248 15.99 4.50 8.70
C SER A 248 15.41 4.61 7.28
N ILE A 249 14.63 5.64 6.97
CA ILE A 249 13.97 5.77 5.66
C ILE A 249 15.01 5.78 4.53
N GLY A 250 16.07 6.60 4.63
CA GLY A 250 17.12 6.67 3.61
C GLY A 250 17.94 5.39 3.40
N THR A 251 17.63 4.32 4.11
CA THR A 251 18.27 3.00 3.97
C THR A 251 17.30 1.88 3.62
N LEU A 252 16.02 2.18 3.44
CA LEU A 252 14.99 1.16 3.19
C LEU A 252 15.30 0.36 1.92
N SER A 253 15.61 1.06 0.83
CA SER A 253 15.97 0.45 -0.45
C SER A 253 17.15 -0.50 -0.32
N SER A 254 18.25 -0.05 0.26
CA SER A 254 19.45 -0.88 0.43
C SER A 254 19.20 -2.10 1.34
N LYS A 255 18.41 -1.93 2.39
CA LYS A 255 18.06 -3.01 3.33
C LYS A 255 17.20 -4.10 2.67
N VAL A 256 16.15 -3.72 1.92
CA VAL A 256 15.28 -4.69 1.24
C VAL A 256 16.02 -5.46 0.15
N VAL A 257 16.94 -4.80 -0.58
CA VAL A 257 17.81 -5.48 -1.56
C VAL A 257 18.78 -6.43 -0.87
N SER A 258 19.41 -5.99 0.22
CA SER A 258 20.37 -6.83 0.96
C SER A 258 19.70 -8.05 1.59
N SER A 259 18.48 -7.92 2.10
CA SER A 259 17.73 -9.04 2.69
C SER A 259 17.41 -10.12 1.66
N ARG A 260 17.12 -9.73 0.42
CA ARG A 260 16.89 -10.66 -0.69
C ARG A 260 18.16 -11.43 -1.07
N ASN A 261 19.29 -10.73 -1.15
CA ASN A 261 20.58 -11.34 -1.55
C ASN A 261 21.20 -12.20 -0.45
N GLY A 262 20.92 -11.94 0.82
CA GLY A 262 21.40 -12.71 1.97
C GLY A 262 20.64 -14.01 2.26
N GLY A 263 19.50 -14.24 1.60
CA GLY A 263 18.69 -15.46 1.71
C GLY A 263 19.14 -16.62 0.79
N VAL A 264 20.17 -16.41 -0.03
CA VAL A 264 20.77 -17.43 -0.91
C VAL A 264 22.07 -17.88 -0.26
N GLY A 265 21.97 -18.69 0.81
CA GLY A 265 23.08 -19.32 1.50
C GLY A 265 22.67 -20.68 2.02
#